data_651184d582daec1e56e0f32d62be2d80
#
_entry.id   651184d582daec1e56e0f32d62be2d80
#
_cell.length_a   1.000
_cell.length_b   1.000
_cell.length_c   1.000
_cell.angle_alpha   90.00
_cell.angle_beta   90.00
_cell.angle_gamma   90.00
#
_symmetry.space_group_name_H-M   'P 1'
#
loop_
_entity.id
_entity.type
_entity.pdbx_description
1 polymer ?
#
loop_
_entity_poly.entity_id
_entity_poly.type
_entity_poly.pdbx_seq_one_letter_code
_entity_poly.pdbx_strand_id
1 'polypeptide(L)'
;MNEYMGDFIFDTFQPFYFHHTEDVAYYIPSANEEHPAAVGLPVKDAALEYIESLPLTNTPEVFGLNPNAEIGYYTKSARDMWEQLIELQPQSAEASGGMSRDEYIDNTAADIIKRIPQQYDVDKVWKKFGGEAISPTSVVLLQELDRFNRLTLTMSKSLATLRRALKGEVGMSNELDDLSRALYNGQLPPMWRRLAPATKKNLANWMDHFLRRNQLYSGWINDGEPNVVWLSGFSIPESYLTALVQATCRKNGWPLDKSTLYTQVTEWETPEDVNERAHQGCFVTGLYLEGASWDVEKRCLTRQKPKVLIQPLPVMKVIPIESHKLKLQNTFRCPVYVTSDRRNAMGVGLVFEADLSTHEHISKWVLQGVALILNTD
;
A
#
# COMPACT_ATOMS: atom_id res chain seq x y z
N MET A 1 -26.97 -7.09 16.94
CA MET A 1 -26.17 -6.10 16.20
C MET A 1 -25.86 -4.87 17.07
N ASN A 2 -26.85 -4.22 17.69
CA ASN A 2 -26.65 -3.12 18.65
C ASN A 2 -25.68 -3.47 19.79
N GLU A 3 -25.76 -4.69 20.33
CA GLU A 3 -24.88 -5.16 21.41
C GLU A 3 -23.38 -5.15 21.04
N TYR A 4 -23.06 -5.40 19.75
CA TYR A 4 -21.68 -5.48 19.28
C TYR A 4 -21.17 -4.17 18.69
N MET A 5 -22.06 -3.35 18.16
CA MET A 5 -21.67 -2.15 17.41
C MET A 5 -21.86 -0.85 18.19
N GLY A 6 -22.69 -0.90 19.24
CA GLY A 6 -22.97 0.24 20.11
C GLY A 6 -23.71 1.39 19.46
N ASP A 7 -24.17 2.31 20.27
CA ASP A 7 -24.99 3.45 19.84
C ASP A 7 -24.24 4.38 18.87
N PHE A 8 -22.94 4.55 19.07
CA PHE A 8 -22.11 5.38 18.18
C PHE A 8 -22.14 4.92 16.71
N ILE A 9 -22.05 3.61 16.46
CA ILE A 9 -22.09 3.07 15.11
C ILE A 9 -23.49 3.18 14.53
N PHE A 10 -24.51 2.96 15.32
CA PHE A 10 -25.89 3.12 14.89
C PHE A 10 -26.21 4.56 14.50
N ASP A 11 -25.85 5.52 15.33
CA ASP A 11 -26.08 6.94 15.02
C ASP A 11 -25.29 7.39 13.78
N THR A 12 -24.09 6.88 13.61
CA THR A 12 -23.23 7.28 12.50
C THR A 12 -23.58 6.56 11.20
N PHE A 13 -23.92 5.26 11.25
CA PHE A 13 -24.10 4.41 10.08
C PHE A 13 -25.55 4.03 9.78
N GLN A 14 -26.51 4.42 10.61
CA GLN A 14 -27.92 4.14 10.41
C GLN A 14 -28.41 4.41 8.98
N PRO A 15 -28.06 5.53 8.32
CA PRO A 15 -28.47 5.78 6.95
C PRO A 15 -28.03 4.71 5.94
N PHE A 16 -26.96 3.99 6.23
CA PHE A 16 -26.47 2.93 5.35
C PHE A 16 -27.16 1.60 5.55
N TYR A 17 -27.60 1.31 6.76
CA TYR A 17 -28.13 -0.01 7.10
C TYR A 17 -29.65 -0.12 6.97
N PHE A 18 -30.35 1.00 7.13
CA PHE A 18 -31.81 0.96 7.28
C PHE A 18 -32.57 1.80 6.28
N HIS A 19 -31.88 2.55 5.44
CA HIS A 19 -32.54 3.36 4.41
C HIS A 19 -32.33 2.77 3.03
N HIS A 20 -33.44 2.64 2.31
CA HIS A 20 -33.40 2.36 0.88
C HIS A 20 -32.71 3.52 0.17
N THR A 21 -31.73 3.20 -0.68
CA THR A 21 -31.10 4.13 -1.60
C THR A 21 -31.27 3.63 -3.02
N GLU A 22 -31.14 4.47 -4.03
CA GLU A 22 -31.21 4.09 -5.43
C GLU A 22 -30.21 2.98 -5.79
N ASP A 23 -29.14 2.87 -4.98
CA ASP A 23 -28.07 1.89 -5.14
C ASP A 23 -28.35 0.54 -4.45
N VAL A 24 -29.38 0.45 -3.61
CA VAL A 24 -29.72 -0.75 -2.85
C VAL A 24 -31.10 -1.24 -3.27
N ALA A 25 -31.12 -2.40 -3.92
CA ALA A 25 -32.34 -3.00 -4.44
C ALA A 25 -33.29 -3.60 -3.40
N TYR A 26 -32.90 -3.58 -2.11
CA TYR A 26 -33.66 -4.20 -1.03
C TYR A 26 -34.38 -3.16 -0.21
N TYR A 27 -35.67 -3.39 -0.01
CA TYR A 27 -36.48 -2.59 0.87
C TYR A 27 -37.59 -3.45 1.47
N ILE A 28 -38.12 -3.04 2.62
CA ILE A 28 -39.23 -3.75 3.28
C ILE A 28 -40.52 -3.02 2.90
N PRO A 29 -41.43 -3.65 2.12
CA PRO A 29 -42.70 -3.02 1.78
C PRO A 29 -43.52 -2.77 3.05
N SER A 30 -44.06 -1.56 3.20
CA SER A 30 -45.02 -1.22 4.24
C SER A 30 -46.39 -0.99 3.63
N ALA A 31 -47.44 -1.15 4.47
CA ALA A 31 -48.81 -0.96 4.01
C ALA A 31 -49.11 0.49 3.53
N ASN A 32 -48.22 1.44 3.85
CA ASN A 32 -48.40 2.87 3.56
C ASN A 32 -47.49 3.37 2.42
N GLU A 33 -46.69 2.52 1.82
CA GLU A 33 -45.76 2.90 0.75
C GLU A 33 -46.25 2.44 -0.63
N GLU A 34 -46.23 3.33 -1.59
CA GLU A 34 -46.53 3.04 -2.99
C GLU A 34 -45.29 2.40 -3.68
N HIS A 35 -45.02 1.14 -3.34
CA HIS A 35 -44.03 0.39 -4.09
C HIS A 35 -44.67 -0.28 -5.31
N PRO A 36 -44.00 -0.30 -6.50
CA PRO A 36 -44.58 -0.88 -7.71
C PRO A 36 -45.07 -2.33 -7.53
N ALA A 37 -44.40 -3.16 -6.76
CA ALA A 37 -44.81 -4.54 -6.45
C ALA A 37 -45.97 -4.64 -5.43
N ALA A 38 -46.30 -3.57 -4.70
CA ALA A 38 -47.32 -3.59 -3.66
C ALA A 38 -48.62 -2.93 -4.09
N VAL A 39 -48.64 -2.24 -5.23
CA VAL A 39 -49.83 -1.48 -5.68
C VAL A 39 -51.03 -2.42 -5.97
N GLY A 40 -52.09 -2.25 -5.20
CA GLY A 40 -53.33 -3.00 -5.38
C GLY A 40 -53.35 -4.42 -4.82
N LEU A 41 -52.31 -4.87 -4.13
CA LEU A 41 -52.23 -6.20 -3.54
C LEU A 41 -52.45 -6.15 -2.02
N PRO A 42 -53.02 -7.22 -1.38
CA PRO A 42 -52.96 -7.41 0.06
C PRO A 42 -51.49 -7.40 0.54
N VAL A 43 -51.25 -6.87 1.72
CA VAL A 43 -49.89 -6.74 2.29
C VAL A 43 -49.08 -8.03 2.23
N LYS A 44 -49.70 -9.16 2.48
CA LYS A 44 -49.05 -10.48 2.41
C LYS A 44 -48.60 -10.82 0.98
N ASP A 45 -49.47 -10.60 0.01
CA ASP A 45 -49.19 -10.97 -1.38
C ASP A 45 -48.17 -10.01 -1.98
N ALA A 46 -48.22 -8.73 -1.63
CA ALA A 46 -47.20 -7.74 -1.99
C ALA A 46 -45.81 -8.09 -1.42
N ALA A 47 -45.77 -8.56 -0.17
CA ALA A 47 -44.53 -9.01 0.45
C ALA A 47 -43.97 -10.28 -0.22
N LEU A 48 -44.84 -11.23 -0.58
CA LEU A 48 -44.41 -12.43 -1.31
C LEU A 48 -43.90 -12.10 -2.69
N GLU A 49 -44.58 -11.27 -3.46
CA GLU A 49 -44.16 -10.85 -4.79
C GLU A 49 -42.81 -10.10 -4.73
N TYR A 50 -42.63 -9.23 -3.72
CA TYR A 50 -41.35 -8.58 -3.48
C TYR A 50 -40.24 -9.59 -3.15
N ILE A 51 -40.49 -10.58 -2.27
CA ILE A 51 -39.52 -11.62 -1.93
C ILE A 51 -39.15 -12.43 -3.18
N GLU A 52 -40.10 -12.78 -4.02
CA GLU A 52 -39.87 -13.51 -5.27
C GLU A 52 -39.08 -12.70 -6.30
N SER A 53 -39.21 -11.36 -6.26
CA SER A 53 -38.47 -10.45 -7.14
C SER A 53 -37.04 -10.22 -6.70
N LEU A 54 -36.66 -10.58 -5.46
CA LEU A 54 -35.31 -10.38 -4.95
C LEU A 54 -34.27 -11.22 -5.76
N PRO A 55 -33.09 -10.67 -5.99
CA PRO A 55 -32.03 -11.43 -6.65
C PRO A 55 -31.63 -12.65 -5.81
N LEU A 56 -31.29 -13.74 -6.48
CA LEU A 56 -30.87 -15.00 -5.82
C LEU A 56 -29.55 -14.87 -5.03
N THR A 57 -28.76 -13.84 -5.32
CA THR A 57 -27.49 -13.58 -4.66
C THR A 57 -27.48 -12.19 -4.05
N ASN A 58 -26.99 -12.08 -2.81
CA ASN A 58 -26.78 -10.78 -2.17
C ASN A 58 -25.53 -10.12 -2.72
N THR A 59 -25.65 -8.87 -3.16
CA THR A 59 -24.48 -8.07 -3.56
C THR A 59 -23.81 -7.43 -2.34
N PRO A 60 -22.51 -7.11 -2.39
CA PRO A 60 -21.81 -6.49 -1.26
C PRO A 60 -22.43 -5.16 -0.79
N GLU A 61 -23.07 -4.43 -1.67
CA GLU A 61 -23.71 -3.14 -1.38
C GLU A 61 -24.86 -3.26 -0.36
N VAL A 62 -25.54 -4.39 -0.34
CA VAL A 62 -26.62 -4.66 0.65
C VAL A 62 -26.09 -4.54 2.08
N PHE A 63 -24.81 -4.86 2.28
CA PHE A 63 -24.12 -4.77 3.57
C PHE A 63 -23.36 -3.46 3.75
N GLY A 64 -23.56 -2.48 2.86
CA GLY A 64 -22.83 -1.22 2.86
C GLY A 64 -21.37 -1.35 2.40
N LEU A 65 -21.01 -2.50 1.84
CA LEU A 65 -19.66 -2.76 1.36
C LEU A 65 -19.47 -2.22 -0.06
N ASN A 66 -18.21 -2.10 -0.45
CA ASN A 66 -17.79 -1.75 -1.78
C ASN A 66 -18.26 -2.81 -2.81
N PRO A 67 -18.77 -2.43 -4.01
CA PRO A 67 -19.18 -3.36 -5.05
C PRO A 67 -18.08 -4.34 -5.50
N ASN A 68 -16.80 -3.95 -5.34
CA ASN A 68 -15.66 -4.83 -5.65
C ASN A 68 -15.18 -5.70 -4.47
N ALA A 69 -15.82 -5.64 -3.31
CA ALA A 69 -15.40 -6.38 -2.10
C ALA A 69 -15.34 -7.89 -2.33
N GLU A 70 -16.30 -8.44 -3.07
CA GLU A 70 -16.35 -9.85 -3.43
C GLU A 70 -15.21 -10.23 -4.37
N ILE A 71 -14.92 -9.40 -5.37
CA ILE A 71 -13.80 -9.60 -6.29
C ILE A 71 -12.48 -9.60 -5.51
N GLY A 72 -12.29 -8.66 -4.59
CA GLY A 72 -11.12 -8.60 -3.71
C GLY A 72 -10.95 -9.85 -2.87
N TYR A 73 -12.04 -10.34 -2.27
CA TYR A 73 -12.04 -11.57 -1.48
C TYR A 73 -11.64 -12.80 -2.30
N TYR A 74 -12.27 -13.03 -3.46
CA TYR A 74 -11.95 -14.18 -4.30
C TYR A 74 -10.56 -14.10 -4.91
N THR A 75 -10.10 -12.91 -5.29
CA THR A 75 -8.74 -12.71 -5.78
C THR A 75 -7.70 -13.08 -4.72
N LYS A 76 -7.92 -12.65 -3.48
CA LYS A 76 -7.04 -13.02 -2.36
C LYS A 76 -7.07 -14.52 -2.10
N SER A 77 -8.26 -15.10 -2.00
CA SER A 77 -8.44 -16.53 -1.76
C SER A 77 -7.80 -17.40 -2.85
N ALA A 78 -7.93 -17.01 -4.11
CA ALA A 78 -7.27 -17.69 -5.23
C ALA A 78 -5.74 -17.60 -5.15
N ARG A 79 -5.21 -16.44 -4.76
CA ARG A 79 -3.76 -16.25 -4.58
C ARG A 79 -3.24 -17.14 -3.45
N ASP A 80 -3.88 -17.13 -2.29
CA ASP A 80 -3.50 -17.95 -1.15
C ASP A 80 -3.49 -19.45 -1.54
N MET A 81 -4.48 -19.89 -2.32
CA MET A 81 -4.53 -21.26 -2.85
C MET A 81 -3.37 -21.56 -3.82
N TRP A 82 -3.04 -20.64 -4.73
CA TRP A 82 -1.90 -20.81 -5.63
C TRP A 82 -0.57 -20.90 -4.89
N GLU A 83 -0.36 -20.08 -3.86
CA GLU A 83 0.84 -20.13 -3.02
C GLU A 83 0.97 -21.49 -2.33
N GLN A 84 -0.13 -22.02 -1.77
CA GLN A 84 -0.14 -23.36 -1.17
C GLN A 84 0.17 -24.46 -2.21
N LEU A 85 -0.39 -24.39 -3.41
CA LEU A 85 -0.11 -25.36 -4.47
C LEU A 85 1.36 -25.32 -4.92
N ILE A 86 1.97 -24.14 -4.99
CA ILE A 86 3.39 -23.98 -5.31
C ILE A 86 4.26 -24.62 -4.21
N GLU A 87 3.91 -24.44 -2.94
CA GLU A 87 4.63 -25.04 -1.82
C GLU A 87 4.54 -26.58 -1.78
N LEU A 88 3.41 -27.14 -2.24
CA LEU A 88 3.16 -28.57 -2.30
C LEU A 88 3.77 -29.26 -3.52
N GLN A 89 4.30 -28.52 -4.49
CA GLN A 89 4.90 -29.13 -5.67
C GLN A 89 6.09 -30.02 -5.30
N PRO A 90 6.15 -31.27 -5.82
CA PRO A 90 7.32 -32.11 -5.61
C PRO A 90 8.55 -31.42 -6.22
N GLN A 91 9.62 -31.40 -5.46
CA GLN A 91 10.90 -30.87 -5.93
C GLN A 91 11.50 -31.84 -6.95
N SER A 92 10.98 -31.84 -8.19
CA SER A 92 11.52 -32.64 -9.27
C SER A 92 12.94 -32.17 -9.62
N ALA A 93 13.80 -33.10 -9.96
CA ALA A 93 15.19 -32.84 -10.36
C ALA A 93 15.30 -32.14 -11.73
N GLU A 94 14.19 -32.02 -12.48
CA GLU A 94 14.16 -31.41 -13.81
C GLU A 94 13.30 -30.15 -13.82
N ALA A 95 13.92 -29.02 -14.18
CA ALA A 95 13.21 -27.80 -14.52
C ALA A 95 12.61 -27.91 -15.95
N SER A 96 11.54 -27.19 -16.21
CA SER A 96 10.95 -27.14 -17.57
C SER A 96 12.01 -26.68 -18.60
N GLY A 97 12.29 -27.51 -19.59
CA GLY A 97 13.24 -27.19 -20.65
C GLY A 97 14.55 -28.03 -20.67
N GLY A 98 14.64 -29.12 -19.86
CA GLY A 98 15.82 -30.01 -19.86
C GLY A 98 17.02 -29.50 -19.09
N MET A 99 16.89 -28.39 -18.36
CA MET A 99 17.91 -27.85 -17.43
C MET A 99 17.73 -28.50 -16.05
N SER A 100 18.83 -28.82 -15.38
CA SER A 100 18.72 -29.31 -13.99
C SER A 100 18.24 -28.21 -13.06
N ARG A 101 17.58 -28.59 -11.95
CA ARG A 101 17.15 -27.64 -10.92
C ARG A 101 18.30 -26.77 -10.43
N ASP A 102 19.43 -27.39 -10.13
CA ASP A 102 20.61 -26.69 -9.60
C ASP A 102 21.21 -25.72 -10.60
N GLU A 103 21.20 -26.08 -11.89
CA GLU A 103 21.64 -25.20 -12.98
C GLU A 103 20.71 -23.98 -13.14
N TYR A 104 19.40 -24.19 -13.04
CA TYR A 104 18.42 -23.08 -13.05
C TYR A 104 18.65 -22.11 -11.90
N ILE A 105 18.87 -22.65 -10.69
CA ILE A 105 19.12 -21.84 -9.48
C ILE A 105 20.44 -21.09 -9.58
N ASP A 106 21.52 -21.74 -10.07
CA ASP A 106 22.82 -21.08 -10.26
C ASP A 106 22.74 -19.95 -11.28
N ASN A 107 22.03 -20.14 -12.40
CA ASN A 107 21.80 -19.12 -13.40
C ASN A 107 21.00 -17.94 -12.85
N THR A 108 19.91 -18.22 -12.13
CA THR A 108 19.09 -17.20 -11.47
C THR A 108 19.92 -16.42 -10.44
N ALA A 109 20.70 -17.10 -9.63
CA ALA A 109 21.58 -16.46 -8.65
C ALA A 109 22.64 -15.59 -9.33
N ALA A 110 23.25 -16.07 -10.44
CA ALA A 110 24.23 -15.30 -11.22
C ALA A 110 23.62 -14.02 -11.81
N ASP A 111 22.40 -14.09 -12.32
CA ASP A 111 21.71 -12.92 -12.90
C ASP A 111 21.32 -11.89 -11.83
N ILE A 112 20.87 -12.33 -10.67
CA ILE A 112 20.58 -11.42 -9.55
C ILE A 112 21.88 -10.75 -9.09
N ILE A 113 22.99 -11.47 -8.93
CA ILE A 113 24.29 -10.92 -8.53
C ILE A 113 24.72 -9.79 -9.47
N LYS A 114 24.56 -9.95 -10.78
CA LYS A 114 24.91 -8.90 -11.78
C LYS A 114 24.06 -7.62 -11.60
N ARG A 115 22.85 -7.74 -11.09
CA ARG A 115 21.90 -6.63 -10.88
C ARG A 115 22.06 -5.94 -9.52
N ILE A 116 22.74 -6.56 -8.55
CA ILE A 116 22.94 -5.95 -7.22
C ILE A 116 23.88 -4.75 -7.37
N PRO A 117 23.45 -3.54 -6.94
CA PRO A 117 24.30 -2.35 -6.98
C PRO A 117 25.42 -2.43 -5.95
N GLN A 118 26.44 -1.62 -6.16
CA GLN A 118 27.51 -1.43 -5.17
C GLN A 118 26.96 -0.78 -3.90
N GLN A 119 27.60 -1.08 -2.78
CA GLN A 119 27.25 -0.46 -1.49
C GLN A 119 27.59 1.03 -1.50
N TYR A 120 26.77 1.80 -0.82
CA TYR A 120 27.01 3.22 -0.60
C TYR A 120 28.02 3.44 0.53
N ASP A 121 28.95 4.35 0.31
CA ASP A 121 29.83 4.88 1.36
C ASP A 121 29.07 5.95 2.15
N VAL A 122 28.45 5.53 3.26
CA VAL A 122 27.59 6.39 4.07
C VAL A 122 28.35 7.57 4.66
N ASP A 123 29.60 7.38 5.05
CA ASP A 123 30.45 8.44 5.61
C ASP A 123 30.79 9.51 4.57
N LYS A 124 31.05 9.09 3.33
CA LYS A 124 31.27 10.00 2.22
C LYS A 124 30.00 10.80 1.90
N VAL A 125 28.84 10.14 1.90
CA VAL A 125 27.55 10.82 1.68
C VAL A 125 27.27 11.81 2.81
N TRP A 126 27.49 11.42 4.08
CA TRP A 126 27.34 12.31 5.24
C TRP A 126 28.18 13.59 5.10
N LYS A 127 29.44 13.46 4.71
CA LYS A 127 30.32 14.63 4.46
C LYS A 127 29.79 15.49 3.31
N LYS A 128 29.29 14.88 2.23
CA LYS A 128 28.70 15.58 1.08
C LYS A 128 27.49 16.44 1.48
N PHE A 129 26.67 15.97 2.41
CA PHE A 129 25.45 16.67 2.87
C PHE A 129 25.70 17.64 4.05
N GLY A 130 26.93 18.02 4.33
CA GLY A 130 27.27 19.04 5.30
C GLY A 130 27.66 18.56 6.68
N GLY A 131 27.84 17.25 6.88
CA GLY A 131 28.31 16.67 8.15
C GLY A 131 27.40 17.01 9.31
N GLU A 132 27.89 17.76 10.30
CA GLU A 132 27.12 18.14 11.51
C GLU A 132 25.93 19.06 11.23
N ALA A 133 25.93 19.80 10.11
CA ALA A 133 24.84 20.69 9.69
C ALA A 133 23.81 20.02 8.80
N ILE A 134 23.79 18.68 8.73
CA ILE A 134 22.92 17.90 7.86
C ILE A 134 21.43 18.16 8.14
N SER A 135 20.61 18.21 7.09
CA SER A 135 19.16 18.35 7.21
C SER A 135 18.52 17.10 7.79
N PRO A 136 17.38 17.20 8.52
CA PRO A 136 16.65 16.03 9.02
C PRO A 136 16.25 15.03 7.92
N THR A 137 15.87 15.51 6.75
CA THR A 137 15.52 14.63 5.61
C THR A 137 16.73 13.88 5.06
N SER A 138 17.91 14.53 5.03
CA SER A 138 19.17 13.87 4.63
C SER A 138 19.64 12.84 5.66
N VAL A 139 19.35 13.03 6.95
CA VAL A 139 19.61 12.00 7.99
C VAL A 139 18.81 10.74 7.69
N VAL A 140 17.54 10.89 7.28
CA VAL A 140 16.71 9.74 6.91
C VAL A 140 17.30 9.03 5.68
N LEU A 141 17.80 9.77 4.69
CA LEU A 141 18.50 9.15 3.57
C LEU A 141 19.67 8.29 4.04
N LEU A 142 20.54 8.80 4.94
CA LEU A 142 21.67 8.02 5.46
C LEU A 142 21.23 6.72 6.16
N GLN A 143 20.16 6.78 6.93
CA GLN A 143 19.58 5.60 7.59
C GLN A 143 19.03 4.59 6.57
N GLU A 144 18.41 5.06 5.50
CA GLU A 144 17.94 4.20 4.41
C GLU A 144 19.12 3.57 3.65
N LEU A 145 20.21 4.32 3.40
CA LEU A 145 21.43 3.79 2.78
C LEU A 145 22.06 2.68 3.63
N ASP A 146 22.11 2.85 4.95
CA ASP A 146 22.64 1.82 5.85
C ASP A 146 21.78 0.53 5.79
N ARG A 147 20.45 0.66 5.83
CA ARG A 147 19.53 -0.49 5.68
C ARG A 147 19.69 -1.15 4.30
N PHE A 148 19.80 -0.35 3.26
CA PHE A 148 19.98 -0.84 1.89
C PHE A 148 21.33 -1.57 1.73
N ASN A 149 22.39 -1.05 2.32
CA ASN A 149 23.71 -1.69 2.34
C ASN A 149 23.68 -3.05 3.06
N ARG A 150 22.98 -3.15 4.18
CA ARG A 150 22.82 -4.45 4.89
C ARG A 150 22.09 -5.47 4.03
N LEU A 151 21.04 -5.03 3.33
CA LEU A 151 20.29 -5.89 2.41
C LEU A 151 21.17 -6.36 1.25
N THR A 152 21.83 -5.44 0.54
CA THR A 152 22.72 -5.77 -0.61
C THR A 152 23.86 -6.68 -0.22
N LEU A 153 24.46 -6.44 0.95
CA LEU A 153 25.52 -7.31 1.49
C LEU A 153 25.01 -8.72 1.77
N THR A 154 23.85 -8.84 2.39
CA THR A 154 23.21 -10.14 2.67
C THR A 154 22.86 -10.87 1.38
N MET A 155 22.29 -10.18 0.39
CA MET A 155 22.00 -10.75 -0.93
C MET A 155 23.26 -11.27 -1.60
N SER A 156 24.31 -10.46 -1.69
CA SER A 156 25.57 -10.83 -2.35
C SER A 156 26.25 -12.00 -1.67
N LYS A 157 26.34 -12.00 -0.33
CA LYS A 157 26.97 -13.10 0.43
C LYS A 157 26.19 -14.39 0.31
N SER A 158 24.87 -14.34 0.49
CA SER A 158 24.03 -15.55 0.46
C SER A 158 24.03 -16.20 -0.92
N LEU A 159 23.93 -15.41 -1.99
CA LEU A 159 23.99 -15.92 -3.37
C LEU A 159 25.36 -16.49 -3.72
N ALA A 160 26.45 -15.83 -3.33
CA ALA A 160 27.81 -16.33 -3.56
C ALA A 160 28.03 -17.67 -2.82
N THR A 161 27.55 -17.78 -1.58
CA THR A 161 27.65 -19.02 -0.79
C THR A 161 26.78 -20.13 -1.38
N LEU A 162 25.55 -19.81 -1.80
CA LEU A 162 24.66 -20.77 -2.45
C LEU A 162 25.30 -21.36 -3.72
N ARG A 163 25.87 -20.53 -4.58
CA ARG A 163 26.56 -20.99 -5.80
C ARG A 163 27.73 -21.91 -5.53
N ARG A 164 28.45 -21.69 -4.42
CA ARG A 164 29.52 -22.59 -3.96
C ARG A 164 28.97 -23.90 -3.41
N ALA A 165 27.83 -23.85 -2.70
CA ALA A 165 27.16 -25.05 -2.18
C ALA A 165 26.61 -25.93 -3.31
N LEU A 166 26.01 -25.33 -4.35
CA LEU A 166 25.53 -26.04 -5.54
C LEU A 166 26.69 -26.77 -6.29
N LYS A 167 27.91 -26.22 -6.22
CA LYS A 167 29.12 -26.88 -6.77
C LYS A 167 29.76 -27.91 -5.82
N GLY A 168 29.20 -28.13 -4.63
CA GLY A 168 29.74 -29.04 -3.64
C GLY A 168 30.98 -28.54 -2.87
N GLU A 169 31.31 -27.24 -3.00
CA GLU A 169 32.45 -26.65 -2.30
C GLU A 169 32.19 -26.38 -0.82
N VAL A 170 30.93 -26.20 -0.45
CA VAL A 170 30.44 -25.89 0.89
C VAL A 170 29.19 -26.72 1.19
N GLY A 171 28.98 -27.10 2.44
CA GLY A 171 27.76 -27.81 2.86
C GLY A 171 26.50 -26.96 2.72
N MET A 172 25.38 -27.58 2.30
CA MET A 172 24.08 -26.95 2.23
C MET A 172 23.52 -26.78 3.64
N SER A 173 23.32 -25.54 4.08
CA SER A 173 22.62 -25.22 5.34
C SER A 173 21.12 -25.05 5.11
N ASN A 174 20.31 -25.09 6.18
CA ASN A 174 18.87 -24.85 6.08
C ASN A 174 18.55 -23.49 5.45
N GLU A 175 19.31 -22.44 5.78
CA GLU A 175 19.13 -21.11 5.21
C GLU A 175 19.44 -21.07 3.71
N LEU A 176 20.44 -21.84 3.25
CA LEU A 176 20.76 -21.94 1.82
C LEU A 176 19.74 -22.80 1.08
N ASP A 177 19.18 -23.83 1.73
CA ASP A 177 18.08 -24.61 1.15
C ASP A 177 16.81 -23.77 0.99
N ASP A 178 16.45 -22.99 2.01
CA ASP A 178 15.33 -22.02 1.92
C ASP A 178 15.56 -20.98 0.83
N LEU A 179 16.79 -20.47 0.69
CA LEU A 179 17.16 -19.55 -0.39
C LEU A 179 17.02 -20.24 -1.76
N SER A 180 17.56 -21.42 -1.91
CA SER A 180 17.48 -22.23 -3.12
C SER A 180 16.04 -22.47 -3.54
N ARG A 181 15.19 -22.88 -2.60
CA ARG A 181 13.75 -23.13 -2.82
C ARG A 181 13.02 -21.85 -3.22
N ALA A 182 13.29 -20.73 -2.54
CA ALA A 182 12.68 -19.45 -2.85
C ALA A 182 13.06 -18.97 -4.26
N LEU A 183 14.33 -19.07 -4.67
CA LEU A 183 14.77 -18.71 -6.02
C LEU A 183 14.12 -19.58 -7.09
N TYR A 184 14.03 -20.90 -6.84
CA TYR A 184 13.37 -21.82 -7.77
C TYR A 184 11.89 -21.50 -7.97
N ASN A 185 11.18 -21.16 -6.89
CA ASN A 185 9.75 -20.84 -6.91
C ASN A 185 9.48 -19.37 -7.29
N GLY A 186 10.48 -18.54 -7.58
CA GLY A 186 10.30 -17.12 -7.87
C GLY A 186 9.79 -16.30 -6.68
N GLN A 187 10.00 -16.77 -5.46
CA GLN A 187 9.58 -16.13 -4.21
C GLN A 187 10.73 -15.31 -3.59
N LEU A 188 10.37 -14.29 -2.82
CA LEU A 188 11.36 -13.51 -2.08
C LEU A 188 11.93 -14.34 -0.92
N PRO A 189 13.26 -14.59 -0.89
CA PRO A 189 13.89 -15.36 0.17
C PRO A 189 13.63 -14.80 1.56
N PRO A 190 13.35 -15.64 2.58
CA PRO A 190 13.02 -15.20 3.94
C PRO A 190 14.08 -14.30 4.57
N MET A 191 15.38 -14.60 4.34
CA MET A 191 16.49 -13.81 4.86
C MET A 191 16.57 -12.40 4.28
N TRP A 192 16.15 -12.19 3.02
CA TRP A 192 16.09 -10.86 2.41
C TRP A 192 14.82 -10.12 2.83
N ARG A 193 13.69 -10.84 2.95
CA ARG A 193 12.41 -10.28 3.39
C ARG A 193 12.51 -9.61 4.77
N ARG A 194 13.32 -10.16 5.69
CA ARG A 194 13.53 -9.59 7.04
C ARG A 194 14.25 -8.23 7.02
N LEU A 195 15.02 -7.95 5.97
CA LEU A 195 15.80 -6.71 5.82
C LEU A 195 15.16 -5.72 4.84
N ALA A 196 14.15 -6.16 4.10
CA ALA A 196 13.43 -5.35 3.13
C ALA A 196 12.14 -4.76 3.74
N PRO A 197 11.60 -3.67 3.18
CA PRO A 197 10.25 -3.21 3.50
C PRO A 197 9.21 -4.33 3.29
N ALA A 198 8.14 -4.30 4.09
CA ALA A 198 7.05 -5.25 3.95
C ALA A 198 6.48 -5.23 2.52
N THR A 199 6.32 -6.40 1.91
CA THR A 199 5.87 -6.55 0.53
C THR A 199 5.22 -7.92 0.31
N LYS A 200 4.32 -7.99 -0.67
CA LYS A 200 3.73 -9.22 -1.19
C LYS A 200 4.22 -9.56 -2.60
N LYS A 201 5.15 -8.75 -3.14
CA LYS A 201 5.68 -8.95 -4.49
C LYS A 201 6.42 -10.27 -4.62
N ASN A 202 6.27 -10.92 -5.78
CA ASN A 202 7.16 -12.01 -6.17
C ASN A 202 8.59 -11.50 -6.39
N LEU A 203 9.55 -12.41 -6.56
CA LEU A 203 10.97 -12.06 -6.68
C LEU A 203 11.26 -11.09 -7.83
N ALA A 204 10.63 -11.28 -9.00
CA ALA A 204 10.85 -10.43 -10.17
C ALA A 204 10.40 -8.99 -9.91
N ASN A 205 9.13 -8.79 -9.51
CA ASN A 205 8.59 -7.47 -9.21
C ASN A 205 9.30 -6.80 -8.02
N TRP A 206 9.74 -7.60 -7.05
CA TRP A 206 10.53 -7.10 -5.94
C TRP A 206 11.91 -6.62 -6.38
N MET A 207 12.59 -7.33 -7.29
CA MET A 207 13.87 -6.89 -7.85
C MET A 207 13.76 -5.56 -8.59
N ASP A 208 12.68 -5.35 -9.34
CA ASP A 208 12.45 -4.07 -10.02
C ASP A 208 12.19 -2.94 -9.01
N HIS A 209 11.41 -3.21 -7.96
CA HIS A 209 11.20 -2.27 -6.85
C HIS A 209 12.52 -1.97 -6.10
N PHE A 210 13.36 -2.98 -5.87
CA PHE A 210 14.68 -2.84 -5.26
C PHE A 210 15.61 -1.95 -6.10
N LEU A 211 15.64 -2.12 -7.41
CA LEU A 211 16.43 -1.30 -8.33
C LEU A 211 15.91 0.14 -8.42
N ARG A 212 14.58 0.32 -8.40
CA ARG A 212 13.96 1.65 -8.33
C ARG A 212 14.33 2.39 -7.04
N ARG A 213 14.42 1.70 -5.91
CA ARG A 213 14.93 2.28 -4.65
C ARG A 213 16.38 2.73 -4.80
N ASN A 214 17.22 1.92 -5.42
CA ASN A 214 18.60 2.31 -5.72
C ASN A 214 18.67 3.58 -6.58
N GLN A 215 17.81 3.70 -7.60
CA GLN A 215 17.72 4.91 -8.43
C GLN A 215 17.31 6.14 -7.62
N LEU A 216 16.31 5.99 -6.73
CA LEU A 216 15.90 7.07 -5.81
C LEU A 216 17.09 7.55 -4.96
N TYR A 217 17.82 6.63 -4.34
CA TYR A 217 18.93 6.97 -3.45
C TYR A 217 20.11 7.58 -4.21
N SER A 218 20.50 7.00 -5.32
CA SER A 218 21.58 7.53 -6.17
C SER A 218 21.24 8.90 -6.75
N GLY A 219 20.00 9.09 -7.22
CA GLY A 219 19.52 10.40 -7.68
C GLY A 219 19.59 11.44 -6.58
N TRP A 220 19.08 11.10 -5.37
CA TRP A 220 19.16 12.03 -4.23
C TRP A 220 20.58 12.38 -3.84
N ILE A 221 21.51 11.42 -3.85
CA ILE A 221 22.93 11.68 -3.56
C ILE A 221 23.54 12.60 -4.61
N ASN A 222 23.22 12.41 -5.89
CA ASN A 222 23.86 13.15 -6.99
C ASN A 222 23.26 14.53 -7.22
N ASP A 223 21.93 14.61 -7.27
CA ASP A 223 21.15 15.76 -7.73
C ASP A 223 20.46 16.51 -6.57
N GLY A 224 20.54 15.96 -5.35
CA GLY A 224 19.86 16.49 -4.18
C GLY A 224 18.48 15.88 -3.99
N GLU A 225 17.77 16.33 -2.95
CA GLU A 225 16.43 15.85 -2.63
C GLU A 225 15.48 16.02 -3.83
N PRO A 226 14.76 14.97 -4.26
CA PRO A 226 13.90 15.02 -5.44
C PRO A 226 12.73 15.99 -5.24
N ASN A 227 12.22 16.57 -6.33
CA ASN A 227 11.04 17.44 -6.28
C ASN A 227 9.79 16.67 -5.81
N VAL A 228 9.68 15.41 -6.24
CA VAL A 228 8.62 14.48 -5.84
C VAL A 228 9.25 13.26 -5.20
N VAL A 229 8.92 13.00 -3.96
CA VAL A 229 9.47 11.90 -3.16
C VAL A 229 8.59 10.67 -3.30
N TRP A 230 9.19 9.57 -3.69
CA TRP A 230 8.49 8.29 -3.78
C TRP A 230 8.48 7.59 -2.40
N LEU A 231 7.35 7.70 -1.66
CA LEU A 231 7.23 7.19 -0.29
C LEU A 231 7.44 5.68 -0.17
N SER A 232 6.99 4.91 -1.15
CA SER A 232 7.19 3.45 -1.16
C SER A 232 8.67 3.04 -1.30
N GLY A 233 9.54 3.98 -1.63
CA GLY A 233 10.99 3.76 -1.72
C GLY A 233 11.68 3.67 -0.38
N PHE A 234 11.05 4.09 0.72
CA PHE A 234 11.62 4.04 2.06
C PHE A 234 11.28 2.74 2.78
N SER A 235 12.18 2.30 3.64
CA SER A 235 11.92 1.22 4.59
C SER A 235 10.98 1.66 5.72
N ILE A 236 11.11 2.93 6.12
CA ILE A 236 10.30 3.56 7.17
C ILE A 236 9.82 4.93 6.64
N PRO A 237 8.73 4.97 5.84
CA PRO A 237 8.22 6.20 5.24
C PRO A 237 7.86 7.29 6.24
N GLU A 238 7.36 6.90 7.42
CA GLU A 238 7.01 7.82 8.51
C GLU A 238 8.21 8.59 9.05
N SER A 239 9.42 8.02 8.95
CA SER A 239 10.65 8.73 9.35
C SER A 239 10.90 9.95 8.45
N TYR A 240 10.65 9.82 7.14
CA TYR A 240 10.78 10.95 6.21
C TYR A 240 9.74 12.04 6.50
N LEU A 241 8.49 11.66 6.73
CA LEU A 241 7.42 12.62 7.05
C LEU A 241 7.70 13.35 8.37
N THR A 242 8.19 12.63 9.38
CA THR A 242 8.60 13.24 10.67
C THR A 242 9.78 14.20 10.48
N ALA A 243 10.78 13.83 9.68
CA ALA A 243 11.92 14.67 9.38
C ALA A 243 11.51 15.95 8.62
N LEU A 244 10.52 15.85 7.73
CA LEU A 244 9.94 17.00 7.03
C LEU A 244 9.29 18.00 8.01
N VAL A 245 8.52 17.50 8.98
CA VAL A 245 7.95 18.34 10.05
C VAL A 245 9.06 18.99 10.87
N GLN A 246 10.07 18.21 11.29
CA GLN A 246 11.20 18.74 12.06
C GLN A 246 11.97 19.83 11.32
N ALA A 247 12.26 19.62 10.02
CA ALA A 247 12.95 20.60 9.20
C ALA A 247 12.15 21.91 9.10
N THR A 248 10.84 21.81 8.90
CA THR A 248 9.95 22.98 8.82
C THR A 248 9.82 23.70 10.16
N CYS A 249 9.67 22.96 11.25
CA CYS A 249 9.61 23.53 12.60
C CYS A 249 10.89 24.29 12.95
N ARG A 250 12.07 23.73 12.66
CA ARG A 250 13.36 24.41 12.86
C ARG A 250 13.48 25.71 12.05
N LYS A 251 13.03 25.69 10.78
CA LYS A 251 13.07 26.83 9.90
C LYS A 251 12.14 27.97 10.36
N ASN A 252 10.95 27.63 10.86
CA ASN A 252 9.91 28.58 11.21
C ASN A 252 9.84 28.91 12.71
N GLY A 253 10.63 28.23 13.56
CA GLY A 253 10.57 28.38 15.02
C GLY A 253 9.29 27.83 15.65
N TRP A 254 8.67 26.82 15.03
CA TRP A 254 7.43 26.21 15.54
C TRP A 254 7.73 25.11 16.56
N PRO A 255 6.88 24.97 17.59
CA PRO A 255 6.98 23.82 18.49
C PRO A 255 6.58 22.53 17.77
N LEU A 256 7.43 21.50 17.91
CA LEU A 256 7.23 20.22 17.22
C LEU A 256 5.95 19.50 17.67
N ASP A 257 5.67 19.54 18.97
CA ASP A 257 4.49 18.92 19.61
C ASP A 257 3.15 19.58 19.20
N LYS A 258 3.19 20.78 18.63
CA LYS A 258 2.03 21.52 18.13
C LYS A 258 1.96 21.60 16.60
N SER A 259 2.76 20.80 15.94
CA SER A 259 2.83 20.75 14.47
C SER A 259 2.34 19.39 13.95
N THR A 260 1.67 19.41 12.82
CA THR A 260 1.08 18.25 12.14
C THR A 260 1.28 18.33 10.64
N LEU A 261 0.85 17.30 9.93
CA LEU A 261 0.83 17.29 8.47
C LEU A 261 -0.58 17.60 7.97
N TYR A 262 -0.66 18.42 6.95
CA TYR A 262 -1.80 18.61 6.08
C TYR A 262 -1.45 18.08 4.70
N THR A 263 -2.39 17.42 4.03
CA THR A 263 -2.15 16.85 2.71
C THR A 263 -3.17 17.34 1.70
N GLN A 264 -2.75 17.47 0.45
CA GLN A 264 -3.59 17.90 -0.65
C GLN A 264 -3.23 17.13 -1.90
N VAL A 265 -4.19 16.46 -2.52
CA VAL A 265 -4.01 15.84 -3.83
C VAL A 265 -3.93 16.93 -4.89
N THR A 266 -2.91 16.88 -5.74
CA THR A 266 -2.69 17.82 -6.82
C THR A 266 -3.39 17.39 -8.11
N GLU A 267 -3.25 18.19 -9.16
CA GLU A 267 -3.72 17.85 -10.51
C GLU A 267 -2.71 17.03 -11.32
N TRP A 268 -1.49 16.89 -10.83
CA TRP A 268 -0.42 16.17 -11.52
C TRP A 268 -0.59 14.65 -11.33
N GLU A 269 -0.80 13.95 -12.42
CA GLU A 269 -0.99 12.50 -12.38
C GLU A 269 0.33 11.75 -12.17
N THR A 270 1.42 12.28 -12.71
CA THR A 270 2.75 11.64 -12.63
C THR A 270 3.80 12.57 -11.99
N PRO A 271 4.87 12.02 -11.39
CA PRO A 271 5.98 12.82 -10.86
C PRO A 271 6.67 13.72 -11.90
N GLU A 272 6.65 13.30 -13.15
CA GLU A 272 7.29 13.98 -14.29
C GLU A 272 6.56 15.29 -14.65
N ASP A 273 5.29 15.41 -14.27
CA ASP A 273 4.49 16.62 -14.49
C ASP A 273 4.89 17.77 -13.55
N VAL A 274 5.62 17.45 -12.47
CA VAL A 274 6.01 18.39 -11.42
C VAL A 274 7.35 19.04 -11.76
N ASN A 275 7.31 20.25 -12.29
CA ASN A 275 8.53 20.96 -12.73
C ASN A 275 9.18 21.85 -11.66
N GLU A 276 8.52 22.02 -10.50
CA GLU A 276 8.99 22.91 -9.44
C GLU A 276 8.98 22.24 -8.06
N ARG A 277 9.81 22.73 -7.16
CA ARG A 277 9.79 22.32 -5.76
C ARG A 277 8.63 22.98 -5.02
N ALA A 278 8.07 22.25 -4.04
CA ALA A 278 7.12 22.82 -3.14
C ALA A 278 7.73 24.00 -2.34
N HIS A 279 7.09 25.17 -2.32
CA HIS A 279 7.54 26.28 -1.49
C HIS A 279 7.53 25.94 0.00
N GLN A 280 6.58 25.12 0.42
CA GLN A 280 6.46 24.58 1.77
C GLN A 280 6.06 23.11 1.69
N GLY A 281 6.68 22.27 2.52
CA GLY A 281 6.46 20.83 2.49
C GLY A 281 7.19 20.13 1.33
N CYS A 282 6.62 19.07 0.83
CA CYS A 282 7.12 18.31 -0.32
C CYS A 282 5.97 17.75 -1.15
N PHE A 283 6.29 17.31 -2.36
CA PHE A 283 5.40 16.46 -3.15
C PHE A 283 5.77 15.00 -2.93
N VAL A 284 4.76 14.13 -2.86
CA VAL A 284 4.94 12.69 -2.68
C VAL A 284 4.13 11.91 -3.71
N THR A 285 4.63 10.73 -4.04
CA THR A 285 4.00 9.78 -4.95
C THR A 285 4.12 8.36 -4.41
N GLY A 286 3.47 7.40 -5.09
CA GLY A 286 3.47 5.99 -4.68
C GLY A 286 2.37 5.68 -3.68
N LEU A 287 1.26 6.40 -3.75
CA LEU A 287 0.05 6.17 -2.98
C LEU A 287 -1.02 5.54 -3.90
N TYR A 288 -1.65 4.49 -3.42
CA TYR A 288 -2.67 3.75 -4.15
C TYR A 288 -3.95 3.68 -3.32
N LEU A 289 -5.07 4.10 -3.92
CA LEU A 289 -6.37 4.15 -3.27
C LEU A 289 -7.10 2.82 -3.43
N GLU A 290 -7.55 2.26 -2.31
CA GLU A 290 -8.39 1.07 -2.22
C GLU A 290 -9.75 1.45 -1.63
N GLY A 291 -10.83 0.82 -2.08
CA GLY A 291 -12.18 1.00 -1.56
C GLY A 291 -12.95 2.22 -2.10
N ALA A 292 -12.27 3.11 -2.82
CA ALA A 292 -12.86 4.27 -3.49
C ALA A 292 -12.10 4.57 -4.78
N SER A 293 -12.60 5.54 -5.55
CA SER A 293 -11.89 6.16 -6.67
C SER A 293 -11.66 7.65 -6.41
N TRP A 294 -10.66 8.21 -7.07
CA TRP A 294 -10.39 9.64 -7.08
C TRP A 294 -10.86 10.23 -8.41
N ASP A 295 -11.70 11.26 -8.31
CA ASP A 295 -12.13 12.05 -9.47
C ASP A 295 -11.17 13.24 -9.62
N VAL A 296 -10.39 13.23 -10.70
CA VAL A 296 -9.36 14.26 -10.94
C VAL A 296 -9.99 15.62 -11.25
N GLU A 297 -11.12 15.65 -11.96
CA GLU A 297 -11.81 16.88 -12.33
C GLU A 297 -12.46 17.55 -11.12
N LYS A 298 -13.18 16.76 -10.31
CA LYS A 298 -13.85 17.23 -9.09
C LYS A 298 -12.92 17.35 -7.89
N ARG A 299 -11.73 16.75 -7.98
CA ARG A 299 -10.72 16.69 -6.91
C ARG A 299 -11.29 16.14 -5.58
N CYS A 300 -12.08 15.09 -5.67
CA CYS A 300 -12.70 14.47 -4.51
C CYS A 300 -12.81 12.96 -4.64
N LEU A 301 -13.05 12.29 -3.49
CA LEU A 301 -13.38 10.88 -3.45
C LEU A 301 -14.71 10.61 -4.14
N THR A 302 -14.75 9.55 -4.92
CA THR A 302 -15.95 9.04 -5.58
C THR A 302 -16.07 7.53 -5.36
N ARG A 303 -17.25 7.00 -5.69
CA ARG A 303 -17.50 5.57 -5.66
C ARG A 303 -16.45 4.82 -6.48
N GLN A 304 -15.98 3.69 -5.98
CA GLN A 304 -14.99 2.86 -6.67
C GLN A 304 -15.52 2.41 -8.03
N LYS A 305 -14.67 2.50 -9.05
CA LYS A 305 -15.00 2.02 -10.39
C LYS A 305 -15.16 0.50 -10.38
N PRO A 306 -16.15 -0.06 -11.08
CA PRO A 306 -16.33 -1.51 -11.18
C PRO A 306 -15.06 -2.20 -11.69
N LYS A 307 -14.69 -3.31 -11.07
CA LYS A 307 -13.52 -4.15 -11.40
C LYS A 307 -12.15 -3.49 -11.21
N VAL A 308 -12.09 -2.28 -10.65
CA VAL A 308 -10.84 -1.60 -10.30
C VAL A 308 -10.64 -1.71 -8.79
N LEU A 309 -9.82 -2.64 -8.34
CA LEU A 309 -9.59 -2.87 -6.91
C LEU A 309 -8.71 -1.78 -6.28
N ILE A 310 -7.73 -1.29 -7.01
CA ILE A 310 -6.73 -0.32 -6.56
C ILE A 310 -6.50 0.69 -7.67
N GLN A 311 -6.48 1.98 -7.32
CA GLN A 311 -6.23 3.08 -8.24
C GLN A 311 -5.00 3.87 -7.77
N PRO A 312 -4.01 4.19 -8.65
CA PRO A 312 -2.96 5.14 -8.30
C PRO A 312 -3.58 6.52 -8.01
N LEU A 313 -3.09 7.15 -6.95
CA LEU A 313 -3.47 8.52 -6.60
C LEU A 313 -2.53 9.49 -7.32
N PRO A 314 -3.01 10.64 -7.82
CA PRO A 314 -2.16 11.72 -8.30
C PRO A 314 -1.12 12.15 -7.27
N VAL A 315 -0.12 12.93 -7.71
CA VAL A 315 0.90 13.47 -6.81
C VAL A 315 0.22 14.22 -5.66
N MET A 316 0.66 13.94 -4.44
CA MET A 316 0.13 14.58 -3.24
C MET A 316 1.13 15.59 -2.70
N LYS A 317 0.66 16.76 -2.33
CA LYS A 317 1.43 17.75 -1.58
C LYS A 317 1.25 17.50 -0.10
N VAL A 318 2.37 17.38 0.63
CA VAL A 318 2.41 17.19 2.09
C VAL A 318 2.99 18.44 2.71
N ILE A 319 2.23 19.10 3.59
CA ILE A 319 2.55 20.41 4.13
C ILE A 319 2.57 20.32 5.65
N PRO A 320 3.72 20.54 6.30
CA PRO A 320 3.78 20.74 7.75
C PRO A 320 3.05 22.04 8.12
N ILE A 321 2.20 21.95 9.13
CA ILE A 321 1.36 23.07 9.61
C ILE A 321 1.24 23.01 11.13
N GLU A 322 1.06 24.16 11.78
CA GLU A 322 0.70 24.19 13.19
C GLU A 322 -0.72 23.66 13.38
N SER A 323 -0.91 22.76 14.35
CA SER A 323 -2.18 22.03 14.55
C SER A 323 -3.41 22.93 14.72
N HIS A 324 -3.22 24.11 15.35
CA HIS A 324 -4.31 25.06 15.52
C HIS A 324 -4.78 25.76 14.24
N LYS A 325 -3.96 25.73 13.19
CA LYS A 325 -4.27 26.29 11.87
C LYS A 325 -4.97 25.28 10.96
N LEU A 326 -4.94 23.99 11.32
CA LEU A 326 -5.57 22.95 10.55
C LEU A 326 -7.10 23.04 10.67
N LYS A 327 -7.75 23.38 9.56
CA LYS A 327 -9.21 23.42 9.45
C LYS A 327 -9.64 22.52 8.32
N LEU A 328 -10.11 21.32 8.67
CA LEU A 328 -10.61 20.34 7.72
C LEU A 328 -12.12 20.54 7.54
N GLN A 329 -12.55 20.75 6.29
CA GLN A 329 -13.97 20.80 5.89
C GLN A 329 -14.15 19.85 4.72
N ASN A 330 -15.21 19.08 4.71
CA ASN A 330 -15.54 18.14 3.65
C ASN A 330 -14.33 17.24 3.31
N THR A 331 -13.70 16.70 4.36
CA THR A 331 -12.44 15.95 4.24
C THR A 331 -12.55 14.62 4.98
N PHE A 332 -12.18 13.55 4.32
CA PHE A 332 -11.97 12.24 4.93
C PHE A 332 -10.49 12.07 5.26
N ARG A 333 -10.17 11.81 6.53
CA ARG A 333 -8.82 11.47 6.97
C ARG A 333 -8.56 10.01 6.67
N CYS A 334 -7.98 9.77 5.51
CA CYS A 334 -7.75 8.45 4.95
C CYS A 334 -6.48 7.83 5.55
N PRO A 335 -6.56 6.67 6.20
CA PRO A 335 -5.38 5.99 6.72
C PRO A 335 -4.50 5.49 5.58
N VAL A 336 -3.18 5.65 5.72
CA VAL A 336 -2.16 5.17 4.78
C VAL A 336 -1.41 4.01 5.40
N TYR A 337 -1.44 2.85 4.75
CA TYR A 337 -0.78 1.62 5.20
C TYR A 337 0.37 1.22 4.29
N VAL A 338 1.30 0.43 4.83
CA VAL A 338 2.44 -0.07 4.04
C VAL A 338 1.96 -1.04 2.95
N THR A 339 1.06 -1.96 3.29
CA THR A 339 0.48 -2.97 2.39
C THR A 339 -1.02 -3.11 2.62
N SER A 340 -1.70 -3.81 1.70
CA SER A 340 -3.14 -4.13 1.81
C SER A 340 -3.52 -4.95 3.04
N ASP A 341 -2.58 -5.66 3.69
CA ASP A 341 -2.86 -6.42 4.92
C ASP A 341 -3.14 -5.54 6.13
N ARG A 342 -2.79 -4.24 6.09
CA ARG A 342 -3.02 -3.24 7.16
C ARG A 342 -2.48 -3.63 8.53
N ARG A 343 -2.23 -4.91 8.78
CA ARG A 343 -1.63 -5.47 9.99
C ARG A 343 -0.52 -6.45 9.61
N ASN A 344 0.52 -6.47 10.40
CA ASN A 344 1.61 -7.44 10.31
C ASN A 344 1.88 -8.02 11.71
N ALA A 345 2.87 -8.92 11.82
CA ALA A 345 3.27 -9.52 13.10
C ALA A 345 3.68 -8.49 14.18
N MET A 346 4.03 -7.27 13.78
CA MET A 346 4.43 -6.19 14.68
C MET A 346 3.28 -5.22 15.03
N GLY A 347 2.07 -5.43 14.45
CA GLY A 347 0.90 -4.62 14.74
C GLY A 347 0.26 -3.96 13.51
N VAL A 348 -0.29 -2.76 13.69
CA VAL A 348 -0.92 -1.99 12.61
C VAL A 348 0.14 -1.28 11.79
N GLY A 349 0.15 -1.52 10.49
CA GLY A 349 1.08 -0.92 9.52
C GLY A 349 0.68 0.50 9.09
N LEU A 350 0.08 1.30 9.98
CA LEU A 350 -0.30 2.69 9.71
C LEU A 350 0.95 3.58 9.63
N VAL A 351 1.09 4.30 8.53
CA VAL A 351 2.18 5.23 8.28
C VAL A 351 1.80 6.66 8.67
N PHE A 352 0.69 7.17 8.13
CA PHE A 352 0.11 8.47 8.45
C PHE A 352 -1.35 8.52 7.99
N GLU A 353 -2.01 9.66 8.20
CA GLU A 353 -3.35 9.93 7.69
C GLU A 353 -3.29 11.03 6.64
N ALA A 354 -3.86 10.77 5.47
CA ALA A 354 -3.94 11.71 4.36
C ALA A 354 -5.33 12.38 4.30
N ASP A 355 -5.36 13.67 4.01
CA ASP A 355 -6.60 14.44 3.92
C ASP A 355 -7.13 14.38 2.48
N LEU A 356 -8.25 13.70 2.27
CA LEU A 356 -8.88 13.55 0.97
C LEU A 356 -10.23 14.27 0.95
N SER A 357 -10.43 15.16 -0.02
CA SER A 357 -11.70 15.90 -0.18
C SER A 357 -12.85 14.94 -0.52
N THR A 358 -14.03 15.19 0.04
CA THR A 358 -15.23 14.39 -0.19
C THR A 358 -16.49 15.25 -0.11
N HIS A 359 -17.50 14.91 -0.91
CA HIS A 359 -18.86 15.48 -0.82
C HIS A 359 -19.81 14.55 -0.07
N GLU A 360 -19.37 13.33 0.23
CA GLU A 360 -20.14 12.33 0.93
C GLU A 360 -19.81 12.31 2.42
N HIS A 361 -20.71 11.77 3.21
CA HIS A 361 -20.48 11.61 4.64
C HIS A 361 -19.30 10.65 4.90
N ILE A 362 -18.49 10.95 5.91
CA ILE A 362 -17.26 10.21 6.25
C ILE A 362 -17.54 8.72 6.50
N SER A 363 -18.68 8.40 7.12
CA SER A 363 -19.05 7.02 7.44
C SER A 363 -19.15 6.12 6.21
N LYS A 364 -19.49 6.66 5.04
CA LYS A 364 -19.51 5.91 3.79
C LYS A 364 -18.13 5.32 3.48
N TRP A 365 -17.09 6.14 3.58
CA TRP A 365 -15.73 5.72 3.29
C TRP A 365 -15.17 4.72 4.32
N VAL A 366 -15.54 4.91 5.58
CA VAL A 366 -15.18 3.96 6.66
C VAL A 366 -15.82 2.61 6.41
N LEU A 367 -17.11 2.56 6.08
CA LEU A 367 -17.82 1.31 5.76
C LEU A 367 -17.24 0.58 4.55
N GLN A 368 -16.89 1.34 3.51
CA GLN A 368 -16.27 0.79 2.32
C GLN A 368 -14.80 0.39 2.53
N GLY A 369 -14.25 0.62 3.73
CA GLY A 369 -12.89 0.28 4.06
C GLY A 369 -11.86 1.06 3.26
N VAL A 370 -12.16 2.32 2.92
CA VAL A 370 -11.26 3.16 2.12
C VAL A 370 -9.94 3.39 2.84
N ALA A 371 -8.86 3.13 2.14
CA ALA A 371 -7.50 3.33 2.62
C ALA A 371 -6.55 3.64 1.47
N LEU A 372 -5.41 4.22 1.80
CA LEU A 372 -4.26 4.33 0.92
C LEU A 372 -3.23 3.26 1.27
N ILE A 373 -2.57 2.72 0.27
CA ILE A 373 -1.49 1.75 0.43
C ILE A 373 -0.26 2.20 -0.33
N LEU A 374 0.93 1.92 0.23
CA LEU A 374 2.21 2.28 -0.38
C LEU A 374 2.73 1.19 -1.32
N ASN A 375 2.59 -0.08 -0.95
CA ASN A 375 3.08 -1.21 -1.72
C ASN A 375 1.92 -2.05 -2.22
N THR A 376 1.75 -2.06 -3.52
CA THR A 376 0.86 -3.01 -4.23
C THR A 376 1.58 -4.31 -4.50
N ASP A 377 0.82 -5.37 -4.74
CA ASP A 377 1.34 -6.69 -5.10
C ASP A 377 2.03 -6.72 -6.47
#